data_cc2bb1c45d0888146eab1837a2fa6e48
#
_entry.id   cc2bb1c45d0888146eab1837a2fa6e48
#
_cell.length_a   1.000
_cell.length_b   1.000
_cell.length_c   1.000
_cell.angle_alpha   90.00
_cell.angle_beta   90.00
_cell.angle_gamma   90.00
#
_symmetry.space_group_name_H-M   'P 1'
#
loop_
_entity.id
_entity.type
_entity.pdbx_description
1 polymer ?
#
loop_
_entity_poly.entity_id
_entity_poly.type
_entity_poly.pdbx_seq_one_letter_code
_entity_poly.pdbx_strand_id
1 'polypeptide(L)'
;MKQQFTPQEMADRCLIIREVQNIVGKVAHCDMLADYDLVYKNFWSTQEDVCLGFNNGYFKGAAAVKGYYDQKLANAKKLTELVMEKWKDHKDVQGKTAAEMFGAGYVKGTDMHTPIVEVAQDMKSAKALWQFQAADTRVTARGPLSVWKIGYMAADLIEEDGQWKIKNLLYALDIDHPCAEPWTEPSKYGPIPEFAAFDIPEPEPTVPAEVYKAYAPRRPYQEPPRMPEPYTTLAETFSYGI
;
A
#
# COMPACT_ATOMS: atom_id res chain seq x y z
N MET A 1 -11.27 -23.47 -22.37
CA MET A 1 -10.50 -24.75 -22.31
C MET A 1 -9.70 -24.72 -21.02
N LYS A 2 -9.69 -25.83 -20.21
CA LYS A 2 -8.76 -25.90 -19.07
C LYS A 2 -7.34 -25.99 -19.64
N GLN A 3 -6.49 -25.04 -19.28
CA GLN A 3 -5.07 -25.10 -19.61
C GLN A 3 -4.45 -26.36 -19.02
N GLN A 4 -3.78 -27.14 -19.84
CA GLN A 4 -3.01 -28.29 -19.38
C GLN A 4 -1.55 -27.85 -19.26
N PHE A 5 -1.05 -27.83 -18.03
CA PHE A 5 0.35 -27.58 -17.72
C PHE A 5 1.10 -28.89 -17.51
N THR A 6 2.36 -28.95 -17.89
CA THR A 6 3.26 -30.04 -17.49
C THR A 6 3.53 -29.99 -15.98
N PRO A 7 3.94 -31.10 -15.35
CA PRO A 7 4.31 -31.07 -13.94
C PRO A 7 5.39 -30.03 -13.58
N GLN A 8 6.35 -29.81 -14.49
CA GLN A 8 7.40 -28.79 -14.28
C GLN A 8 6.81 -27.38 -14.32
N GLU A 9 6.00 -27.05 -15.32
CA GLU A 9 5.32 -25.74 -15.38
C GLU A 9 4.43 -25.50 -14.17
N MET A 10 3.76 -26.53 -13.65
CA MET A 10 2.97 -26.41 -12.41
C MET A 10 3.85 -26.10 -11.21
N ALA A 11 5.02 -26.76 -11.08
CA ALA A 11 5.96 -26.49 -10.01
C ALA A 11 6.51 -25.06 -10.09
N ASP A 12 6.93 -24.63 -11.28
CA ASP A 12 7.45 -23.27 -11.50
C ASP A 12 6.39 -22.19 -11.19
N ARG A 13 5.14 -22.39 -11.60
CA ARG A 13 4.02 -21.50 -11.26
C ARG A 13 3.78 -21.43 -9.75
N CYS A 14 3.86 -22.54 -9.04
CA CYS A 14 3.73 -22.54 -7.58
C CYS A 14 4.84 -21.73 -6.91
N LEU A 15 6.08 -21.82 -7.40
CA LEU A 15 7.20 -21.02 -6.90
C LEU A 15 6.96 -19.53 -7.16
N ILE A 16 6.53 -19.16 -8.36
CA ILE A 16 6.19 -17.77 -8.72
C ILE A 16 5.08 -17.22 -7.81
N ILE A 17 4.00 -17.97 -7.60
CA ILE A 17 2.92 -17.57 -6.70
C ILE A 17 3.45 -17.27 -5.29
N ARG A 18 4.33 -18.13 -4.77
CA ARG A 18 4.95 -17.90 -3.46
C ARG A 18 5.83 -16.65 -3.44
N GLU A 19 6.61 -16.40 -4.49
CA GLU A 19 7.44 -15.19 -4.58
C GLU A 19 6.59 -13.93 -4.64
N VAL A 20 5.54 -13.92 -5.44
CA VAL A 20 4.56 -12.82 -5.52
C VAL A 20 3.95 -12.54 -4.14
N GLN A 21 3.51 -13.57 -3.43
CA GLN A 21 2.97 -13.43 -2.08
C GLN A 21 4.01 -12.84 -1.11
N ASN A 22 5.25 -13.33 -1.17
CA ASN A 22 6.34 -12.84 -0.32
C ASN A 22 6.67 -11.36 -0.58
N ILE A 23 6.71 -10.93 -1.85
CA ILE A 23 7.00 -9.53 -2.19
C ILE A 23 5.96 -8.60 -1.58
N VAL A 24 4.68 -8.86 -1.83
CA VAL A 24 3.61 -8.00 -1.33
C VAL A 24 3.53 -8.06 0.20
N GLY A 25 3.71 -9.23 0.81
CA GLY A 25 3.82 -9.36 2.26
C GLY A 25 4.99 -8.57 2.85
N LYS A 26 6.16 -8.56 2.19
CA LYS A 26 7.31 -7.74 2.60
C LYS A 26 7.04 -6.24 2.44
N VAL A 27 6.38 -5.83 1.36
CA VAL A 27 5.97 -4.42 1.18
C VAL A 27 5.08 -3.97 2.33
N ALA A 28 4.06 -4.76 2.68
CA ALA A 28 3.18 -4.46 3.80
C ALA A 28 3.95 -4.39 5.13
N HIS A 29 4.90 -5.31 5.36
CA HIS A 29 5.74 -5.29 6.55
C HIS A 29 6.67 -4.09 6.62
N CYS A 30 7.32 -3.71 5.52
CA CYS A 30 8.18 -2.53 5.45
C CYS A 30 7.37 -1.23 5.64
N ASP A 31 6.13 -1.16 5.14
CA ASP A 31 5.24 -0.02 5.40
C ASP A 31 4.93 0.14 6.91
N MET A 32 4.76 -0.97 7.64
CA MET A 32 4.60 -0.96 9.10
C MET A 32 5.81 -0.37 9.82
N LEU A 33 7.01 -0.60 9.30
CA LEU A 33 8.27 -0.12 9.86
C LEU A 33 8.69 1.27 9.33
N ALA A 34 7.91 1.86 8.42
CA ALA A 34 8.24 3.06 7.66
C ALA A 34 9.58 2.95 6.89
N ASP A 35 9.95 1.72 6.49
CA ASP A 35 11.17 1.47 5.70
C ASP A 35 10.88 1.63 4.20
N TYR A 36 10.48 2.84 3.83
CA TYR A 36 10.03 3.20 2.49
C TYR A 36 11.14 3.12 1.44
N ASP A 37 12.39 3.38 1.84
CA ASP A 37 13.56 3.29 0.97
C ASP A 37 13.80 1.83 0.54
N LEU A 38 13.70 0.90 1.48
CA LEU A 38 13.80 -0.54 1.20
C LEU A 38 12.70 -1.00 0.23
N VAL A 39 11.46 -0.52 0.43
CA VAL A 39 10.32 -0.86 -0.46
C VAL A 39 10.64 -0.50 -1.89
N TYR A 40 11.01 0.77 -2.12
CA TYR A 40 11.27 1.24 -3.48
C TYR A 40 12.45 0.51 -4.13
N LYS A 41 13.58 0.42 -3.43
CA LYS A 41 14.82 -0.16 -3.99
C LYS A 41 14.72 -1.65 -4.31
N ASN A 42 14.03 -2.42 -3.47
CA ASN A 42 14.09 -3.87 -3.56
C ASN A 42 12.90 -4.50 -4.25
N PHE A 43 11.72 -3.87 -4.21
CA PHE A 43 10.49 -4.52 -4.66
C PHE A 43 9.89 -3.90 -5.92
N TRP A 44 10.20 -2.65 -6.25
CA TRP A 44 9.72 -2.02 -7.47
C TRP A 44 10.60 -2.36 -8.68
N SER A 45 9.95 -2.46 -9.85
CA SER A 45 10.62 -2.55 -11.14
C SER A 45 11.39 -1.26 -11.43
N THR A 46 12.48 -1.39 -12.18
CA THR A 46 13.28 -0.24 -12.66
C THR A 46 12.71 0.39 -13.93
N GLN A 47 11.62 -0.18 -14.49
CA GLN A 47 10.98 0.35 -15.69
C GLN A 47 10.38 1.73 -15.44
N GLU A 48 10.42 2.59 -16.46
CA GLU A 48 9.93 3.97 -16.36
C GLU A 48 8.41 4.07 -16.22
N ASP A 49 7.65 3.06 -16.65
CA ASP A 49 6.18 3.06 -16.71
C ASP A 49 5.52 2.36 -15.50
N VAL A 50 6.22 2.26 -14.37
CA VAL A 50 5.63 1.78 -13.12
C VAL A 50 4.53 2.71 -12.60
N CYS A 51 3.58 2.17 -11.82
CA CYS A 51 2.45 2.95 -11.35
C CYS A 51 2.02 2.54 -9.94
N LEU A 52 1.86 3.52 -9.05
CA LEU A 52 1.30 3.35 -7.72
C LEU A 52 -0.04 4.09 -7.65
N GLY A 53 -1.13 3.38 -7.37
CA GLY A 53 -2.49 3.92 -7.34
C GLY A 53 -3.10 3.94 -5.94
N PHE A 54 -3.93 4.94 -5.71
CA PHE A 54 -4.80 5.10 -4.54
C PHE A 54 -6.20 5.53 -4.99
N ASN A 55 -7.14 5.65 -4.06
CA ASN A 55 -8.52 6.06 -4.37
C ASN A 55 -8.61 7.37 -5.16
N ASN A 56 -7.69 8.31 -4.92
CA ASN A 56 -7.71 9.68 -5.44
C ASN A 56 -6.74 9.93 -6.61
N GLY A 57 -6.08 8.90 -7.12
CA GLY A 57 -5.19 9.05 -8.27
C GLY A 57 -4.00 8.12 -8.29
N TYR A 58 -3.08 8.42 -9.19
CA TYR A 58 -1.90 7.61 -9.46
C TYR A 58 -0.60 8.44 -9.37
N PHE A 59 0.44 7.80 -8.85
CA PHE A 59 1.83 8.19 -9.02
C PHE A 59 2.37 7.43 -10.23
N LYS A 60 2.41 8.08 -11.39
CA LYS A 60 2.78 7.45 -12.65
C LYS A 60 4.24 7.70 -12.99
N GLY A 61 4.97 6.62 -13.22
CA GLY A 61 6.39 6.62 -13.58
C GLY A 61 7.33 6.45 -12.40
N ALA A 62 8.53 5.94 -12.68
CA ALA A 62 9.53 5.60 -11.67
C ALA A 62 9.88 6.79 -10.76
N ALA A 63 10.05 7.98 -11.32
CA ALA A 63 10.31 9.20 -10.56
C ALA A 63 9.18 9.58 -9.60
N ALA A 64 7.90 9.42 -10.04
CA ALA A 64 6.75 9.74 -9.23
C ALA A 64 6.58 8.74 -8.08
N VAL A 65 6.74 7.44 -8.35
CA VAL A 65 6.70 6.38 -7.34
C VAL A 65 7.81 6.57 -6.31
N LYS A 66 9.04 6.86 -6.76
CA LYS A 66 10.15 7.17 -5.86
C LYS A 66 9.84 8.40 -5.01
N GLY A 67 9.36 9.47 -5.62
CA GLY A 67 9.00 10.72 -4.93
C GLY A 67 7.95 10.49 -3.83
N TYR A 68 6.97 9.61 -4.07
CA TYR A 68 6.02 9.20 -3.04
C TYR A 68 6.70 8.61 -1.81
N TYR A 69 7.58 7.63 -1.99
CA TYR A 69 8.27 6.98 -0.87
C TYR A 69 9.26 7.91 -0.17
N ASP A 70 10.00 8.74 -0.93
CA ASP A 70 10.91 9.75 -0.36
C ASP A 70 10.15 10.73 0.54
N GLN A 71 8.99 11.22 0.08
CA GLN A 71 8.15 12.12 0.86
C GLN A 71 7.56 11.45 2.10
N LYS A 72 7.08 10.21 1.97
CA LYS A 72 6.60 9.42 3.12
C LYS A 72 7.67 9.28 4.19
N LEU A 73 8.92 8.98 3.80
CA LEU A 73 10.04 8.88 4.74
C LEU A 73 10.37 10.23 5.39
N ALA A 74 10.39 11.31 4.61
CA ALA A 74 10.61 12.66 5.13
C ALA A 74 9.52 13.07 6.12
N ASN A 75 8.25 12.76 5.80
CA ASN A 75 7.11 13.03 6.66
C ASN A 75 7.19 12.24 7.98
N ALA A 76 7.57 10.96 7.94
CA ALA A 76 7.74 10.14 9.14
C ALA A 76 8.85 10.69 10.06
N LYS A 77 9.99 11.15 9.49
CA LYS A 77 11.07 11.82 10.25
C LYS A 77 10.57 13.13 10.86
N LYS A 78 9.90 13.96 10.08
CA LYS A 78 9.32 15.24 10.55
C LYS A 78 8.33 15.02 11.70
N LEU A 79 7.45 14.03 11.57
CA LEU A 79 6.51 13.68 12.61
C LEU A 79 7.23 13.26 13.91
N THR A 80 8.31 12.47 13.81
CA THR A 80 9.12 12.07 14.95
C THR A 80 9.68 13.29 15.71
N GLU A 81 10.24 14.26 14.99
CA GLU A 81 10.77 15.49 15.59
C GLU A 81 9.68 16.29 16.31
N LEU A 82 8.50 16.42 15.69
CA LEU A 82 7.36 17.13 16.26
C LEU A 82 6.79 16.41 17.51
N VAL A 83 6.75 15.09 17.49
CA VAL A 83 6.35 14.27 18.63
C VAL A 83 7.34 14.45 19.80
N MET A 84 8.64 14.45 19.52
CA MET A 84 9.69 14.67 20.53
C MET A 84 9.59 16.07 21.15
N GLU A 85 9.41 17.11 20.34
CA GLU A 85 9.25 18.47 20.87
C GLU A 85 8.00 18.60 21.74
N LYS A 86 6.88 18.04 21.29
CA LYS A 86 5.60 18.09 22.01
C LYS A 86 5.66 17.38 23.37
N TRP A 87 6.39 16.29 23.47
CA TRP A 87 6.48 15.46 24.66
C TRP A 87 7.89 15.45 25.29
N LYS A 88 8.68 16.51 25.06
CA LYS A 88 10.08 16.62 25.51
C LYS A 88 10.29 16.41 27.02
N ASP A 89 9.27 16.73 27.82
CA ASP A 89 9.31 16.58 29.29
C ASP A 89 8.82 15.19 29.76
N HIS A 90 8.34 14.36 28.84
CA HIS A 90 7.89 13.02 29.18
C HIS A 90 9.07 12.07 29.36
N LYS A 91 9.04 11.25 30.45
CA LYS A 91 10.12 10.33 30.82
C LYS A 91 10.60 9.41 29.70
N ASP A 92 9.70 9.00 28.79
CA ASP A 92 10.00 8.10 27.69
C ASP A 92 10.65 8.82 26.49
N VAL A 93 10.69 10.14 26.50
CA VAL A 93 11.28 10.99 25.45
C VAL A 93 12.58 11.65 25.91
N GLN A 94 12.66 12.02 27.19
CA GLN A 94 13.84 12.69 27.73
C GLN A 94 15.14 11.92 27.47
N GLY A 95 16.14 12.59 26.92
CA GLY A 95 17.46 12.02 26.62
C GLY A 95 17.50 11.07 25.43
N LYS A 96 16.40 10.91 24.68
CA LYS A 96 16.34 10.09 23.47
C LYS A 96 16.73 10.88 22.24
N THR A 97 17.30 10.19 21.27
CA THR A 97 17.58 10.72 19.93
C THR A 97 16.38 10.51 19.01
N ALA A 98 16.30 11.25 17.90
CA ALA A 98 15.26 11.05 16.89
C ALA A 98 15.29 9.64 16.27
N ALA A 99 16.44 9.00 16.18
CA ALA A 99 16.56 7.62 15.71
C ALA A 99 15.93 6.62 16.69
N GLU A 100 16.11 6.81 18.00
CA GLU A 100 15.49 5.96 19.04
C GLU A 100 13.99 6.18 19.16
N MET A 101 13.51 7.36 18.77
CA MET A 101 12.09 7.74 18.84
C MET A 101 11.38 7.60 17.50
N PHE A 102 12.06 7.14 16.44
CA PHE A 102 11.45 6.99 15.13
C PHE A 102 10.22 6.07 15.19
N GLY A 103 9.10 6.58 14.69
CA GLY A 103 7.81 5.88 14.76
C GLY A 103 7.12 5.90 16.13
N ALA A 104 7.60 6.69 17.10
CA ALA A 104 6.95 6.80 18.41
C ALA A 104 5.50 7.28 18.30
N GLY A 105 4.59 6.56 18.98
CA GLY A 105 3.15 6.82 18.91
C GLY A 105 2.47 6.32 17.63
N TYR A 106 3.20 5.60 16.79
CA TYR A 106 2.75 5.11 15.50
C TYR A 106 2.67 3.59 15.50
N VAL A 107 1.52 3.07 15.17
CA VAL A 107 1.30 1.64 14.96
C VAL A 107 0.62 1.47 13.61
N LYS A 108 1.17 0.59 12.79
CA LYS A 108 0.52 0.05 11.60
C LYS A 108 0.55 -1.46 11.69
N GLY A 109 -0.60 -2.09 11.57
CA GLY A 109 -0.71 -3.54 11.48
C GLY A 109 -1.61 -3.87 10.30
N THR A 110 -1.04 -4.50 9.26
CA THR A 110 -1.78 -4.88 8.05
C THR A 110 -1.87 -6.39 7.96
N ASP A 111 -3.09 -6.92 8.05
CA ASP A 111 -3.41 -8.31 7.83
C ASP A 111 -3.83 -8.50 6.37
N MET A 112 -3.03 -9.28 5.64
CA MET A 112 -3.30 -9.66 4.24
C MET A 112 -4.06 -10.98 4.22
N HIS A 113 -5.26 -10.98 3.64
CA HIS A 113 -6.04 -12.21 3.47
C HIS A 113 -5.46 -13.08 2.35
N THR A 114 -6.04 -14.26 2.14
CA THR A 114 -5.62 -15.16 1.06
C THR A 114 -5.72 -14.46 -0.30
N PRO A 115 -4.62 -14.38 -1.06
CA PRO A 115 -4.65 -13.73 -2.37
C PRO A 115 -5.29 -14.58 -3.45
N ILE A 116 -5.77 -13.90 -4.49
CA ILE A 116 -6.01 -14.49 -5.81
C ILE A 116 -4.79 -14.14 -6.65
N VAL A 117 -4.06 -15.13 -7.13
CA VAL A 117 -2.86 -14.93 -7.96
C VAL A 117 -2.97 -15.69 -9.26
N GLU A 118 -2.83 -15.00 -10.36
CA GLU A 118 -2.70 -15.57 -11.71
C GLU A 118 -1.32 -15.27 -12.28
N VAL A 119 -0.62 -16.32 -12.70
CA VAL A 119 0.66 -16.22 -13.40
C VAL A 119 0.38 -16.30 -14.89
N ALA A 120 0.99 -15.44 -15.71
CA ALA A 120 0.89 -15.49 -17.16
C ALA A 120 1.31 -16.83 -17.75
N GLN A 121 0.86 -17.14 -18.97
CA GLN A 121 1.29 -18.35 -19.66
C GLN A 121 2.79 -18.36 -19.98
N ASP A 122 3.33 -17.17 -20.30
CA ASP A 122 4.75 -16.97 -20.57
C ASP A 122 5.64 -17.00 -19.30
N MET A 123 5.03 -17.10 -18.12
CA MET A 123 5.68 -17.07 -16.80
C MET A 123 6.55 -15.84 -16.54
N LYS A 124 6.34 -14.72 -17.25
CA LYS A 124 7.10 -13.47 -17.09
C LYS A 124 6.35 -12.39 -16.34
N SER A 125 5.09 -12.61 -16.06
CA SER A 125 4.28 -11.69 -15.26
C SER A 125 3.27 -12.42 -14.39
N ALA A 126 2.83 -11.75 -13.34
CA ALA A 126 1.76 -12.22 -12.46
C ALA A 126 0.85 -11.07 -12.07
N LYS A 127 -0.44 -11.38 -11.90
CA LYS A 127 -1.43 -10.48 -11.31
C LYS A 127 -1.88 -11.04 -9.98
N ALA A 128 -2.08 -10.16 -9.03
CA ALA A 128 -2.55 -10.59 -7.72
C ALA A 128 -3.50 -9.58 -7.09
N LEU A 129 -4.46 -10.08 -6.33
CA LEU A 129 -5.45 -9.30 -5.60
C LEU A 129 -5.58 -9.85 -4.18
N TRP A 130 -5.43 -8.98 -3.19
CA TRP A 130 -5.70 -9.25 -1.78
C TRP A 130 -6.83 -8.38 -1.29
N GLN A 131 -7.67 -8.91 -0.44
CA GLN A 131 -8.37 -8.11 0.53
C GLN A 131 -7.47 -7.94 1.75
N PHE A 132 -7.46 -6.77 2.37
CA PHE A 132 -6.70 -6.54 3.59
C PHE A 132 -7.52 -5.78 4.63
N GLN A 133 -7.12 -5.96 5.88
CA GLN A 133 -7.58 -5.18 7.01
C GLN A 133 -6.35 -4.64 7.74
N ALA A 134 -6.40 -3.40 8.18
CA ALA A 134 -5.32 -2.80 8.95
C ALA A 134 -5.84 -2.02 10.14
N ALA A 135 -5.11 -2.12 11.23
CA ALA A 135 -5.20 -1.20 12.36
C ALA A 135 -4.05 -0.19 12.24
N ASP A 136 -4.38 1.09 12.27
CA ASP A 136 -3.42 2.17 12.07
C ASP A 136 -3.58 3.22 13.16
N THR A 137 -2.52 3.94 13.47
CA THR A 137 -2.55 5.09 14.38
C THR A 137 -2.25 6.36 13.62
N ARG A 138 -3.17 7.32 13.68
CA ARG A 138 -2.96 8.69 13.22
C ARG A 138 -2.55 9.55 14.41
N VAL A 139 -1.43 10.23 14.31
CA VAL A 139 -1.05 11.19 15.34
C VAL A 139 -1.77 12.51 15.03
N THR A 140 -2.67 12.94 15.92
CA THR A 140 -3.42 14.18 15.78
C THR A 140 -2.96 15.22 16.80
N ALA A 141 -3.36 16.49 16.61
CA ALA A 141 -3.06 17.56 17.57
C ALA A 141 -3.61 17.25 18.98
N ARG A 142 -4.64 16.40 19.09
CA ARG A 142 -5.25 15.97 20.37
C ARG A 142 -4.65 14.69 20.93
N GLY A 143 -3.77 14.02 20.21
CA GLY A 143 -3.16 12.74 20.56
C GLY A 143 -3.36 11.66 19.48
N PRO A 144 -2.90 10.44 19.77
CA PRO A 144 -3.07 9.31 18.85
C PRO A 144 -4.55 8.96 18.64
N LEU A 145 -4.91 8.65 17.40
CA LEU A 145 -6.24 8.21 17.00
C LEU A 145 -6.13 6.85 16.30
N SER A 146 -6.80 5.85 16.83
CA SER A 146 -6.87 4.51 16.21
C SER A 146 -7.82 4.53 15.03
N VAL A 147 -7.38 3.97 13.90
CA VAL A 147 -8.12 3.96 12.64
C VAL A 147 -8.17 2.54 12.06
N TRP A 148 -9.34 2.13 11.57
CA TRP A 148 -9.51 0.95 10.73
C TRP A 148 -9.32 1.32 9.27
N LYS A 149 -8.57 0.49 8.56
CA LYS A 149 -8.51 0.47 7.10
C LYS A 149 -8.93 -0.89 6.60
N ILE A 150 -9.87 -0.92 5.69
CA ILE A 150 -10.31 -2.15 5.01
C ILE A 150 -10.36 -1.84 3.52
N GLY A 151 -9.87 -2.76 2.70
CA GLY A 151 -9.87 -2.56 1.26
C GLY A 151 -9.14 -3.67 0.50
N TYR A 152 -8.62 -3.30 -0.63
CA TYR A 152 -7.96 -4.20 -1.56
C TYR A 152 -6.56 -3.68 -1.90
N MET A 153 -5.64 -4.62 -2.07
CA MET A 153 -4.33 -4.39 -2.66
C MET A 153 -4.24 -5.23 -3.93
N ALA A 154 -4.08 -4.57 -5.07
CA ALA A 154 -4.00 -5.23 -6.37
C ALA A 154 -2.66 -4.91 -7.02
N ALA A 155 -1.98 -5.91 -7.58
CA ALA A 155 -0.64 -5.76 -8.11
C ALA A 155 -0.46 -6.45 -9.46
N ASP A 156 0.27 -5.79 -10.37
CA ASP A 156 0.93 -6.39 -11.51
C ASP A 156 2.41 -6.55 -11.18
N LEU A 157 2.91 -7.78 -11.31
CA LEU A 157 4.32 -8.08 -11.08
C LEU A 157 4.95 -8.62 -12.36
N ILE A 158 6.23 -8.34 -12.52
CA ILE A 158 7.03 -8.80 -13.67
C ILE A 158 8.32 -9.45 -13.20
N GLU A 159 8.83 -10.36 -14.01
CA GLU A 159 10.18 -10.88 -13.88
C GLU A 159 11.15 -9.89 -14.55
N GLU A 160 12.15 -9.44 -13.80
CA GLU A 160 13.18 -8.48 -14.22
C GLU A 160 14.53 -8.96 -13.69
N ASP A 161 15.44 -9.32 -14.57
CA ASP A 161 16.80 -9.79 -14.26
C ASP A 161 16.82 -10.97 -13.26
N GLY A 162 15.93 -11.93 -13.43
CA GLY A 162 15.80 -13.10 -12.56
C GLY A 162 15.14 -12.83 -11.21
N GLN A 163 14.51 -11.67 -11.03
CA GLN A 163 13.80 -11.27 -9.82
C GLN A 163 12.38 -10.82 -10.14
N TRP A 164 11.45 -11.17 -9.28
CA TRP A 164 10.09 -10.64 -9.36
C TRP A 164 10.03 -9.22 -8.78
N LYS A 165 9.40 -8.29 -9.50
CA LYS A 165 9.28 -6.88 -9.15
C LYS A 165 7.85 -6.39 -9.35
N ILE A 166 7.45 -5.39 -8.57
CA ILE A 166 6.16 -4.72 -8.72
C ILE A 166 6.26 -3.74 -9.89
N LYS A 167 5.38 -3.90 -10.87
CA LYS A 167 5.19 -2.95 -11.95
C LYS A 167 4.09 -1.97 -11.63
N ASN A 168 2.95 -2.46 -11.15
CA ASN A 168 1.83 -1.64 -10.72
C ASN A 168 1.33 -2.12 -9.36
N LEU A 169 0.95 -1.19 -8.50
CA LEU A 169 0.35 -1.47 -7.21
C LEU A 169 -0.81 -0.49 -6.98
N LEU A 170 -1.97 -1.01 -6.67
CA LEU A 170 -3.17 -0.24 -6.37
C LEU A 170 -3.65 -0.54 -4.95
N TYR A 171 -3.80 0.49 -4.14
CA TYR A 171 -4.50 0.46 -2.86
C TYR A 171 -5.91 1.04 -3.04
N ALA A 172 -6.92 0.20 -2.96
CA ALA A 172 -8.33 0.57 -3.07
C ALA A 172 -8.99 0.45 -1.69
N LEU A 173 -9.18 1.57 -1.00
CA LEU A 173 -9.72 1.60 0.37
C LEU A 173 -11.23 1.75 0.35
N ASP A 174 -11.93 0.78 0.93
CA ASP A 174 -13.37 0.86 1.24
C ASP A 174 -13.60 1.67 2.51
N ILE A 175 -12.81 1.40 3.55
CA ILE A 175 -12.96 2.01 4.87
C ILE A 175 -11.62 2.58 5.30
N ASP A 176 -11.63 3.85 5.71
CA ASP A 176 -10.58 4.53 6.45
C ASP A 176 -11.29 5.38 7.52
N HIS A 177 -11.43 4.83 8.74
CA HIS A 177 -12.35 5.39 9.72
C HIS A 177 -11.85 5.18 11.16
N PRO A 178 -12.09 6.16 12.08
CA PRO A 178 -11.74 6.00 13.49
C PRO A 178 -12.38 4.75 14.12
N CYS A 179 -11.60 3.99 14.90
CA CYS A 179 -12.07 2.78 15.56
C CYS A 179 -13.21 3.03 16.58
N ALA A 180 -13.23 4.23 17.16
CA ALA A 180 -14.21 4.61 18.18
C ALA A 180 -15.55 5.11 17.58
N GLU A 181 -15.66 5.21 16.27
CA GLU A 181 -16.86 5.67 15.57
C GLU A 181 -17.40 4.60 14.62
N PRO A 182 -18.73 4.52 14.43
CA PRO A 182 -19.29 3.61 13.46
C PRO A 182 -18.99 4.10 12.04
N TRP A 183 -18.41 3.25 11.19
CA TRP A 183 -18.12 3.58 9.77
C TRP A 183 -19.36 3.79 8.91
N THR A 184 -20.54 3.52 9.46
CA THR A 184 -21.86 3.79 8.82
C THR A 184 -22.26 5.25 8.88
N GLU A 185 -21.52 6.09 9.61
CA GLU A 185 -21.75 7.52 9.75
C GLU A 185 -20.50 8.30 9.31
N PRO A 186 -20.64 9.56 8.85
CA PRO A 186 -19.50 10.42 8.60
C PRO A 186 -18.69 10.62 9.88
N SER A 187 -17.34 10.50 9.79
CA SER A 187 -16.49 10.78 10.95
C SER A 187 -16.61 12.23 11.42
N LYS A 188 -16.67 12.41 12.74
CA LYS A 188 -16.62 13.73 13.39
C LYS A 188 -15.30 14.46 13.18
N TYR A 189 -14.26 13.73 12.81
CA TYR A 189 -12.94 14.28 12.52
C TYR A 189 -12.79 14.71 11.05
N GLY A 190 -13.78 14.38 10.20
CA GLY A 190 -13.67 14.55 8.75
C GLY A 190 -12.64 13.60 8.13
N PRO A 191 -12.10 13.89 6.96
CA PRO A 191 -10.94 13.19 6.41
C PRO A 191 -9.75 13.33 7.36
N ILE A 192 -9.11 12.20 7.70
CA ILE A 192 -7.96 12.18 8.62
C ILE A 192 -6.73 11.74 7.84
N PRO A 193 -6.00 12.67 7.21
CA PRO A 193 -4.72 12.36 6.57
C PRO A 193 -3.74 11.74 7.58
N GLU A 194 -2.81 10.93 7.10
CA GLU A 194 -1.85 10.22 7.95
C GLU A 194 -1.03 11.18 8.83
N PHE A 195 -0.75 12.39 8.34
CA PHE A 195 0.08 13.39 8.98
C PHE A 195 -0.69 14.67 9.35
N ALA A 196 -2.00 14.60 9.48
CA ALA A 196 -2.90 15.77 9.63
C ALA A 196 -2.63 16.67 10.85
N ALA A 197 -1.90 16.16 11.85
CA ALA A 197 -1.75 16.89 13.11
C ALA A 197 -0.83 18.10 13.06
N PHE A 198 0.02 18.22 12.06
CA PHE A 198 1.16 19.12 12.11
C PHE A 198 1.42 19.84 10.80
N ASP A 199 0.40 20.01 9.97
CA ASP A 199 0.51 20.63 8.64
C ASP A 199 1.61 19.99 7.76
N ILE A 200 1.84 18.69 7.95
CA ILE A 200 2.73 17.92 7.08
C ILE A 200 1.94 17.52 5.84
N PRO A 201 2.34 17.94 4.64
CA PRO A 201 1.60 17.64 3.43
C PRO A 201 1.69 16.16 3.08
N GLU A 202 0.54 15.55 2.75
CA GLU A 202 0.52 14.21 2.17
C GLU A 202 1.11 14.23 0.75
N PRO A 203 1.72 13.12 0.31
CA PRO A 203 2.08 12.99 -1.10
C PRO A 203 0.85 13.12 -2.00
N GLU A 204 0.92 13.96 -3.03
CA GLU A 204 -0.18 14.14 -3.98
C GLU A 204 0.04 13.32 -5.25
N PRO A 205 -0.99 12.63 -5.76
CA PRO A 205 -0.90 11.89 -7.01
C PRO A 205 -0.45 12.78 -8.18
N THR A 206 0.46 12.28 -9.01
CA THR A 206 0.89 12.99 -10.22
C THR A 206 -0.18 12.99 -11.32
N VAL A 207 -1.13 12.04 -11.25
CA VAL A 207 -2.32 11.96 -12.10
C VAL A 207 -3.54 11.85 -11.19
N PRO A 208 -4.13 12.98 -10.76
CA PRO A 208 -5.35 12.97 -9.96
C PRO A 208 -6.52 12.34 -10.74
N ALA A 209 -7.23 11.42 -10.10
CA ALA A 209 -8.40 10.74 -10.67
C ALA A 209 -9.24 10.12 -9.55
N GLU A 210 -10.53 9.93 -9.77
CA GLU A 210 -11.35 9.10 -8.90
C GLU A 210 -11.19 7.64 -9.31
N VAL A 211 -10.17 6.96 -8.75
CA VAL A 211 -9.82 5.58 -9.11
C VAL A 211 -10.72 4.57 -8.41
N TYR A 212 -11.01 4.82 -7.14
CA TYR A 212 -11.84 3.97 -6.32
C TYR A 212 -12.62 4.81 -5.28
N LYS A 213 -13.88 4.42 -5.04
CA LYS A 213 -14.76 5.14 -4.12
C LYS A 213 -14.84 4.39 -2.80
N ALA A 214 -14.37 4.99 -1.73
CA ALA A 214 -14.57 4.46 -0.38
C ALA A 214 -16.06 4.27 -0.07
N TYR A 215 -16.39 3.38 0.83
CA TYR A 215 -17.76 3.15 1.29
C TYR A 215 -18.45 4.44 1.72
N ALA A 216 -19.70 4.56 1.36
CA ALA A 216 -20.59 5.59 1.91
C ALA A 216 -22.02 5.02 2.04
N PRO A 217 -22.72 5.29 3.16
CA PRO A 217 -24.02 4.65 3.49
C PRO A 217 -25.12 4.84 2.46
N ARG A 218 -25.03 5.88 1.62
CA ARG A 218 -26.05 6.25 0.61
C ARG A 218 -25.57 6.06 -0.83
N ARG A 219 -24.41 5.42 -1.03
CA ARG A 219 -23.91 5.08 -2.37
C ARG A 219 -24.19 3.61 -2.68
N PRO A 220 -24.41 3.26 -3.95
CA PRO A 220 -24.37 1.87 -4.38
C PRO A 220 -23.03 1.22 -4.00
N TYR A 221 -23.05 -0.09 -3.82
CA TYR A 221 -21.83 -0.86 -3.64
C TYR A 221 -20.87 -0.60 -4.82
N GLN A 222 -19.62 -0.36 -4.48
CA GLN A 222 -18.54 -0.27 -5.48
C GLN A 222 -17.99 -1.67 -5.73
N GLU A 223 -17.84 -2.04 -6.98
CA GLU A 223 -17.14 -3.28 -7.33
C GLU A 223 -15.69 -3.21 -6.88
N PRO A 224 -15.15 -4.28 -6.26
CA PRO A 224 -13.72 -4.35 -5.96
C PRO A 224 -12.87 -4.25 -7.23
N PRO A 225 -11.57 -4.02 -7.11
CA PRO A 225 -10.66 -4.13 -8.26
C PRO A 225 -10.86 -5.47 -8.97
N ARG A 226 -10.79 -5.45 -10.29
CA ARG A 226 -11.04 -6.64 -11.11
C ARG A 226 -10.18 -7.82 -10.65
N MET A 227 -10.80 -8.98 -10.45
CA MET A 227 -10.08 -10.20 -10.12
C MET A 227 -9.14 -10.61 -11.27
N PRO A 228 -7.94 -11.11 -10.94
CA PRO A 228 -7.09 -11.75 -11.94
C PRO A 228 -7.79 -12.93 -12.59
N GLU A 229 -7.64 -13.05 -13.89
CA GLU A 229 -8.10 -14.18 -14.70
C GLU A 229 -6.92 -14.75 -15.48
N PRO A 230 -6.94 -16.02 -15.88
CA PRO A 230 -5.88 -16.62 -16.71
C PRO A 230 -5.60 -15.77 -17.95
N TYR A 231 -4.35 -15.48 -18.25
CA TYR A 231 -3.92 -14.63 -19.36
C TYR A 231 -2.61 -15.11 -19.98
N THR A 232 -2.32 -14.68 -21.21
CA THR A 232 -1.15 -15.13 -21.96
C THR A 232 0.09 -14.31 -21.61
N THR A 233 0.01 -12.99 -21.79
CA THR A 233 1.09 -12.04 -21.50
C THR A 233 0.53 -10.79 -20.80
N LEU A 234 1.39 -10.02 -20.15
CA LEU A 234 0.96 -8.79 -19.48
C LEU A 234 0.33 -7.78 -20.43
N ALA A 235 0.80 -7.73 -21.69
CA ALA A 235 0.29 -6.81 -22.70
C ALA A 235 -1.15 -7.15 -23.20
N GLU A 236 -1.60 -8.38 -23.02
CA GLU A 236 -2.90 -8.86 -23.49
C GLU A 236 -3.97 -8.90 -22.40
N THR A 237 -3.69 -8.33 -21.24
CA THR A 237 -4.63 -8.30 -20.12
C THR A 237 -4.83 -6.86 -19.62
N PHE A 238 -5.80 -6.68 -18.71
CA PHE A 238 -5.99 -5.39 -18.04
C PHE A 238 -4.81 -5.05 -17.15
N SER A 239 -4.63 -3.77 -16.79
CA SER A 239 -3.62 -3.29 -15.85
C SER A 239 -4.27 -2.77 -14.57
N TYR A 240 -3.58 -2.89 -13.44
CA TYR A 240 -3.93 -2.17 -12.20
C TYR A 240 -3.32 -0.75 -12.15
N GLY A 241 -2.46 -0.41 -13.09
CA GLY A 241 -1.98 0.95 -13.35
C GLY A 241 -2.77 1.66 -14.45
N ILE A 242 -2.23 2.76 -14.97
CA ILE A 242 -2.76 3.55 -16.09
C ILE A 242 -1.77 3.65 -17.23
#